data_488a5e7f8ed4dcd06beeb1569e6af870
#
_entry.id   488a5e7f8ed4dcd06beeb1569e6af870
#
_cell.length_a   1.000
_cell.length_b   1.000
_cell.length_c   1.000
_cell.angle_alpha   90.00
_cell.angle_beta   90.00
_cell.angle_gamma   90.00
#
_symmetry.space_group_name_H-M   'P 1'
#
loop_
_entity.id
_entity.type
_entity.pdbx_description
1 polymer ?
#
loop_
_entity_poly.entity_id
_entity_poly.type
_entity_poly.pdbx_seq_one_letter_code
_entity_poly.pdbx_strand_id
1 'polypeptide(L)'
;LFRDQVAFQQFEVGQAFRGDRPKDQRMLISGIRRGNAVMTGAGRHWTGAAPDASWLDAKADAIAVLEALGAPVERMQLARTAPGWFHPGRSAVLQLGPQNVIAAFGEMHPRTLEALDVSGPLVAFEIDLDAVPEPKARPTRSKGALAVADLLPVRRDFAFVVEEAVEADRILKATRNADKALVADVAVFDVFRGAALGENRKSVAVEVTLQPQGKTMTDAEIDAVAKKIVAAVAKATGGSLRA
;
A
#
# COMPACT_ATOMS: atom_id res chain seq x y z
N LEU A 1 29.69 0.04 -10.34
CA LEU A 1 29.55 1.51 -10.40
C LEU A 1 28.87 2.11 -9.17
N PHE A 2 28.10 1.33 -8.38
CA PHE A 2 27.27 1.84 -7.27
C PHE A 2 27.66 1.27 -5.89
N ARG A 3 28.76 0.51 -5.79
CA ARG A 3 29.17 -0.17 -4.55
C ARG A 3 29.43 0.79 -3.38
N ASP A 4 29.90 2.00 -3.67
CA ASP A 4 30.31 2.99 -2.68
C ASP A 4 29.26 4.09 -2.44
N GLN A 5 28.11 4.05 -3.11
CA GLN A 5 27.05 5.07 -2.91
C GLN A 5 26.26 4.78 -1.65
N VAL A 6 26.21 5.74 -0.76
CA VAL A 6 25.51 5.64 0.53
C VAL A 6 24.00 5.69 0.33
N ALA A 7 23.52 6.46 -0.66
CA ALA A 7 22.10 6.55 -1.01
C ALA A 7 21.93 6.67 -2.53
N PHE A 8 21.01 5.90 -3.11
CA PHE A 8 20.67 5.98 -4.52
C PHE A 8 19.25 5.45 -4.78
N GLN A 9 18.71 5.87 -5.91
CA GLN A 9 17.49 5.32 -6.49
C GLN A 9 17.73 5.08 -7.97
N GLN A 10 17.29 3.94 -8.45
CA GLN A 10 17.41 3.56 -9.86
C GLN A 10 16.18 2.76 -10.27
N PHE A 11 15.78 2.91 -11.53
CA PHE A 11 14.76 2.09 -12.14
C PHE A 11 15.20 1.66 -13.54
N GLU A 12 14.61 0.58 -14.01
CA GLU A 12 14.81 0.04 -15.33
C GLU A 12 13.50 -0.50 -15.90
N VAL A 13 13.34 -0.36 -17.22
CA VAL A 13 12.27 -1.00 -17.99
C VAL A 13 12.94 -1.86 -19.04
N GLY A 14 12.73 -3.16 -18.98
CA GLY A 14 13.43 -4.09 -19.85
C GLY A 14 12.76 -5.45 -19.96
N GLN A 15 13.27 -6.25 -20.87
CA GLN A 15 12.81 -7.62 -21.09
C GLN A 15 13.46 -8.58 -20.09
N ALA A 16 12.64 -9.43 -19.49
CA ALA A 16 13.09 -10.59 -18.72
C ALA A 16 12.68 -11.88 -19.43
N PHE A 17 13.52 -12.88 -19.29
CA PHE A 17 13.37 -14.15 -20.01
C PHE A 17 13.12 -15.27 -18.98
N ARG A 18 11.99 -15.97 -19.09
CA ARG A 18 11.65 -17.13 -18.27
C ARG A 18 11.96 -18.45 -18.98
N GLY A 19 12.40 -18.38 -20.24
CA GLY A 19 12.73 -19.50 -21.08
C GLY A 19 13.29 -19.01 -22.43
N ASP A 20 13.42 -19.93 -23.38
CA ASP A 20 14.06 -19.73 -24.67
C ASP A 20 13.07 -19.37 -25.81
N ARG A 21 11.77 -19.35 -25.53
CA ARG A 21 10.73 -19.09 -26.52
C ARG A 21 10.27 -17.63 -26.51
N PRO A 22 9.80 -17.07 -27.63
CA PRO A 22 9.25 -15.71 -27.66
C PRO A 22 8.16 -15.43 -26.62
N LYS A 23 7.31 -16.42 -26.34
CA LYS A 23 6.26 -16.33 -25.33
C LYS A 23 6.75 -16.32 -23.89
N ASP A 24 8.00 -16.67 -23.68
CA ASP A 24 8.63 -16.71 -22.35
C ASP A 24 9.31 -15.37 -22.01
N GLN A 25 9.25 -14.40 -22.92
CA GLN A 25 9.67 -13.03 -22.70
C GLN A 25 8.58 -12.27 -21.96
N ARG A 26 9.01 -11.40 -21.05
CA ARG A 26 8.15 -10.51 -20.27
C ARG A 26 8.76 -9.12 -20.23
N MET A 27 7.94 -8.10 -20.32
CA MET A 27 8.37 -6.73 -20.09
C MET A 27 8.22 -6.41 -18.60
N LEU A 28 9.33 -6.10 -17.94
CA LEU A 28 9.34 -5.75 -16.52
C LEU A 28 9.71 -4.29 -16.32
N ILE A 29 9.15 -3.70 -15.28
CA ILE A 29 9.66 -2.49 -14.63
C ILE A 29 10.22 -2.91 -13.29
N SER A 30 11.46 -2.53 -13.00
CA SER A 30 12.06 -2.73 -11.70
C SER A 30 12.63 -1.42 -11.16
N GLY A 31 12.60 -1.27 -9.84
CA GLY A 31 13.21 -0.14 -9.16
C GLY A 31 13.83 -0.55 -7.84
N ILE A 32 14.92 0.12 -7.48
CA ILE A 32 15.66 -0.12 -6.26
C ILE A 32 15.92 1.19 -5.52
N ARG A 33 15.93 1.12 -4.19
CA ARG A 33 16.39 2.20 -3.31
C ARG A 33 17.36 1.68 -2.26
N ARG A 34 18.35 2.52 -1.95
CA ARG A 34 19.29 2.30 -0.85
C ARG A 34 19.53 3.62 -0.11
N GLY A 35 19.78 3.55 1.19
CA GLY A 35 20.03 4.72 2.02
C GLY A 35 18.72 5.43 2.40
N ASN A 36 18.72 6.74 2.42
CA ASN A 36 17.59 7.54 2.90
C ASN A 36 16.33 7.37 2.05
N ALA A 37 15.17 7.30 2.70
CA ALA A 37 13.87 7.23 2.06
C ALA A 37 13.55 8.50 1.25
N VAL A 38 14.10 9.64 1.63
CA VAL A 38 13.85 10.95 1.01
C VAL A 38 14.85 11.20 -0.11
N MET A 39 14.33 11.50 -1.30
CA MET A 39 15.17 11.89 -2.44
C MET A 39 15.86 13.23 -2.24
N THR A 40 17.02 13.35 -2.85
CA THR A 40 17.70 14.60 -3.22
C THR A 40 18.10 15.54 -2.10
N GLY A 41 19.38 15.53 -1.78
CA GLY A 41 20.00 16.51 -0.88
C GLY A 41 19.57 16.40 0.57
N ALA A 42 18.85 15.35 0.87
CA ALA A 42 18.06 15.17 2.05
C ALA A 42 18.79 14.41 3.16
N GLY A 43 20.05 14.56 3.31
CA GLY A 43 20.70 14.17 4.56
C GLY A 43 20.15 14.92 5.78
N ARG A 44 19.27 15.90 5.55
CA ARG A 44 18.66 16.72 6.61
C ARG A 44 17.14 16.62 6.57
N HIS A 45 16.56 16.30 7.72
CA HIS A 45 15.13 16.40 7.99
C HIS A 45 14.95 17.30 9.21
N TRP A 46 13.85 18.04 9.31
CA TRP A 46 13.60 18.95 10.44
C TRP A 46 13.57 18.21 11.79
N THR A 47 13.29 16.90 11.81
CA THR A 47 13.33 16.04 13.01
C THR A 47 14.69 15.37 13.23
N GLY A 48 15.72 15.63 12.39
CA GLY A 48 17.02 14.95 12.44
C GLY A 48 17.40 14.25 11.13
N ALA A 49 18.05 13.11 11.21
CA ALA A 49 18.40 12.30 10.05
C ALA A 49 17.14 11.68 9.41
N ALA A 50 17.09 11.67 8.08
CA ALA A 50 16.04 10.96 7.37
C ALA A 50 16.16 9.45 7.63
N PRO A 51 15.04 8.72 7.80
CA PRO A 51 15.06 7.27 7.96
C PRO A 51 15.58 6.59 6.70
N ASP A 52 16.15 5.41 6.85
CA ASP A 52 16.52 4.58 5.71
C ASP A 52 15.29 4.11 4.94
N ALA A 53 15.49 3.87 3.64
CA ALA A 53 14.44 3.32 2.79
C ALA A 53 14.01 1.94 3.29
N SER A 54 12.71 1.75 3.34
CA SER A 54 12.05 0.54 3.85
C SER A 54 11.23 -0.17 2.77
N TRP A 55 10.78 -1.36 3.04
CA TRP A 55 9.88 -2.08 2.15
C TRP A 55 8.55 -1.33 1.88
N LEU A 56 8.17 -0.38 2.75
CA LEU A 56 7.01 0.49 2.52
C LEU A 56 7.27 1.50 1.39
N ASP A 57 8.51 1.98 1.26
CA ASP A 57 8.90 2.87 0.17
C ASP A 57 8.88 2.13 -1.16
N ALA A 58 9.38 0.90 -1.21
CA ALA A 58 9.29 0.06 -2.40
C ALA A 58 7.82 -0.24 -2.79
N LYS A 59 6.93 -0.44 -1.79
CA LYS A 59 5.50 -0.56 -2.02
C LYS A 59 4.91 0.71 -2.62
N ALA A 60 5.25 1.87 -2.06
CA ALA A 60 4.75 3.16 -2.54
C ALA A 60 5.18 3.42 -3.99
N ASP A 61 6.43 3.12 -4.32
CA ASP A 61 6.94 3.24 -5.68
C ASP A 61 6.20 2.33 -6.67
N ALA A 62 6.02 1.05 -6.30
CA ALA A 62 5.27 0.11 -7.14
C ALA A 62 3.82 0.59 -7.38
N ILE A 63 3.15 1.08 -6.33
CA ILE A 63 1.80 1.64 -6.43
C ILE A 63 1.78 2.86 -7.34
N ALA A 64 2.71 3.80 -7.17
CA ALA A 64 2.77 5.01 -7.99
C ALA A 64 2.96 4.70 -9.48
N VAL A 65 3.80 3.72 -9.82
CA VAL A 65 3.96 3.25 -11.20
C VAL A 65 2.67 2.62 -11.72
N LEU A 66 2.02 1.76 -10.95
CA LEU A 66 0.77 1.12 -11.34
C LEU A 66 -0.37 2.12 -11.55
N GLU A 67 -0.48 3.14 -10.70
CA GLU A 67 -1.44 4.25 -10.85
C GLU A 67 -1.16 5.06 -12.11
N ALA A 68 0.10 5.37 -12.40
CA ALA A 68 0.51 6.06 -13.62
C ALA A 68 0.15 5.26 -14.89
N LEU A 69 0.20 3.93 -14.83
CA LEU A 69 -0.24 3.02 -15.89
C LEU A 69 -1.78 2.90 -15.97
N GLY A 70 -2.52 3.47 -15.03
CA GLY A 70 -3.98 3.36 -14.97
C GLY A 70 -4.48 2.00 -14.48
N ALA A 71 -3.63 1.23 -13.80
CA ALA A 71 -3.99 -0.04 -13.22
C ALA A 71 -4.99 0.14 -12.05
N PRO A 72 -5.92 -0.81 -11.83
CA PRO A 72 -6.94 -0.71 -10.78
C PRO A 72 -6.36 -1.06 -9.39
N VAL A 73 -5.45 -0.23 -8.88
CA VAL A 73 -4.71 -0.47 -7.62
C VAL A 73 -5.64 -0.73 -6.44
N GLU A 74 -6.78 -0.02 -6.36
CA GLU A 74 -7.78 -0.20 -5.29
C GLU A 74 -8.39 -1.62 -5.22
N ARG A 75 -8.32 -2.37 -6.33
CA ARG A 75 -8.84 -3.74 -6.43
C ARG A 75 -7.76 -4.79 -6.17
N MET A 76 -6.50 -4.38 -6.11
CA MET A 76 -5.39 -5.29 -5.88
C MET A 76 -5.39 -5.81 -4.45
N GLN A 77 -4.95 -7.03 -4.32
CA GLN A 77 -4.81 -7.71 -3.04
C GLN A 77 -3.32 -7.89 -2.73
N LEU A 78 -2.99 -7.77 -1.47
CA LEU A 78 -1.66 -8.06 -0.94
C LEU A 78 -1.58 -9.53 -0.57
N ALA A 79 -0.51 -10.23 -1.02
CA ALA A 79 -0.22 -11.59 -0.59
C ALA A 79 1.27 -11.70 -0.19
N ARG A 80 1.54 -12.52 0.85
CA ARG A 80 2.90 -12.72 1.38
C ARG A 80 3.64 -13.85 0.65
N THR A 81 3.63 -13.81 -0.66
CA THR A 81 4.20 -14.83 -1.54
C THR A 81 5.27 -14.28 -2.47
N ALA A 82 6.04 -13.30 -1.97
CA ALA A 82 7.10 -12.70 -2.75
C ALA A 82 8.17 -13.72 -3.16
N PRO A 83 8.83 -13.52 -4.32
CA PRO A 83 9.93 -14.36 -4.76
C PRO A 83 11.07 -14.46 -3.74
N GLY A 84 11.82 -15.58 -3.77
CA GLY A 84 12.83 -15.91 -2.77
C GLY A 84 14.05 -14.97 -2.70
N TRP A 85 14.21 -14.07 -3.66
CA TRP A 85 15.21 -13.01 -3.59
C TRP A 85 14.80 -11.83 -2.71
N PHE A 86 13.55 -11.75 -2.28
CA PHE A 86 13.08 -10.83 -1.27
C PHE A 86 13.10 -11.43 0.12
N HIS A 87 13.19 -10.58 1.13
CA HIS A 87 13.14 -10.97 2.54
C HIS A 87 11.74 -11.49 2.91
N PRO A 88 11.58 -12.70 3.47
CA PRO A 88 10.28 -13.33 3.66
C PRO A 88 9.32 -12.58 4.59
N GLY A 89 9.86 -11.82 5.55
CA GLY A 89 9.04 -11.05 6.51
C GLY A 89 8.84 -9.58 6.15
N ARG A 90 9.53 -9.07 5.11
CA ARG A 90 9.49 -7.67 4.70
C ARG A 90 9.29 -7.53 3.19
N SER A 91 8.41 -8.35 2.65
CA SER A 91 8.04 -8.35 1.24
C SER A 91 6.62 -8.84 1.02
N ALA A 92 6.06 -8.52 -0.12
CA ALA A 92 4.74 -8.97 -0.54
C ALA A 92 4.60 -8.86 -2.06
N VAL A 93 3.49 -9.37 -2.58
CA VAL A 93 3.07 -9.15 -3.96
C VAL A 93 1.75 -8.39 -4.01
N LEU A 94 1.54 -7.64 -5.10
CA LEU A 94 0.26 -7.07 -5.49
C LEU A 94 -0.33 -7.94 -6.60
N GLN A 95 -1.58 -8.37 -6.43
CA GLN A 95 -2.23 -9.29 -7.35
C GLN A 95 -3.69 -8.94 -7.60
N LEU A 96 -4.19 -9.25 -8.79
CA LEU A 96 -5.61 -9.23 -9.14
C LEU A 96 -6.15 -10.67 -9.21
N GLY A 97 -6.54 -11.20 -8.04
CA GLY A 97 -6.84 -12.62 -7.88
C GLY A 97 -5.58 -13.47 -7.67
N PRO A 98 -5.73 -14.72 -7.21
CA PRO A 98 -4.62 -15.54 -6.73
C PRO A 98 -3.61 -15.96 -7.80
N GLN A 99 -4.00 -15.94 -9.07
CA GLN A 99 -3.16 -16.38 -10.19
C GLN A 99 -2.56 -15.23 -11.00
N ASN A 100 -2.98 -13.98 -10.78
CA ASN A 100 -2.49 -12.83 -11.51
C ASN A 100 -1.67 -11.92 -10.61
N VAL A 101 -0.42 -12.29 -10.37
CA VAL A 101 0.57 -11.48 -9.67
C VAL A 101 1.08 -10.41 -10.62
N ILE A 102 0.92 -9.16 -10.25
CA ILE A 102 1.28 -7.99 -11.06
C ILE A 102 2.61 -7.41 -10.63
N ALA A 103 2.84 -7.30 -9.32
CA ALA A 103 4.07 -6.74 -8.79
C ALA A 103 4.55 -7.49 -7.55
N ALA A 104 5.86 -7.54 -7.37
CA ALA A 104 6.51 -7.94 -6.13
C ALA A 104 7.30 -6.75 -5.59
N PHE A 105 7.36 -6.59 -4.28
CA PHE A 105 8.12 -5.52 -3.64
C PHE A 105 8.60 -5.94 -2.26
N GLY A 106 9.65 -5.30 -1.79
CA GLY A 106 10.16 -5.57 -0.45
C GLY A 106 11.62 -5.25 -0.26
N GLU A 107 12.14 -5.66 0.88
CA GLU A 107 13.57 -5.66 1.15
C GLU A 107 14.22 -6.87 0.48
N MET A 108 15.38 -6.66 -0.13
CA MET A 108 16.14 -7.75 -0.73
C MET A 108 16.64 -8.72 0.33
N HIS A 109 16.62 -10.01 0.01
CA HIS A 109 17.07 -11.04 0.94
C HIS A 109 18.60 -10.90 1.19
N PRO A 110 19.08 -10.99 2.44
CA PRO A 110 20.52 -10.87 2.72
C PRO A 110 21.41 -11.80 1.88
N ARG A 111 20.99 -13.06 1.65
CA ARG A 111 21.70 -13.99 0.78
C ARG A 111 21.78 -13.53 -0.68
N THR A 112 20.76 -12.84 -1.17
CA THR A 112 20.77 -12.26 -2.52
C THR A 112 21.76 -11.13 -2.60
N LEU A 113 21.80 -10.26 -1.59
CA LEU A 113 22.79 -9.17 -1.51
C LEU A 113 24.20 -9.72 -1.42
N GLU A 114 24.44 -10.75 -0.60
CA GLU A 114 25.72 -11.43 -0.48
C GLU A 114 26.17 -12.03 -1.82
N ALA A 115 25.29 -12.73 -2.52
CA ALA A 115 25.59 -13.31 -3.83
C ALA A 115 25.92 -12.26 -4.91
N LEU A 116 25.43 -11.04 -4.76
CA LEU A 116 25.68 -9.91 -5.65
C LEU A 116 26.85 -9.03 -5.17
N ASP A 117 27.48 -9.36 -4.04
CA ASP A 117 28.52 -8.57 -3.39
C ASP A 117 28.06 -7.11 -3.13
N VAL A 118 26.82 -6.97 -2.63
CA VAL A 118 26.19 -5.69 -2.31
C VAL A 118 25.88 -5.62 -0.83
N SER A 119 26.26 -4.52 -0.17
CA SER A 119 25.89 -4.28 1.22
C SER A 119 24.47 -3.66 1.28
N GLY A 120 23.67 -4.12 2.25
CA GLY A 120 22.31 -3.64 2.46
C GLY A 120 22.15 -2.64 3.61
N PRO A 121 20.91 -2.26 3.95
CA PRO A 121 19.67 -2.72 3.33
C PRO A 121 19.43 -2.12 1.93
N LEU A 122 18.75 -2.88 1.08
CA LEU A 122 18.30 -2.46 -0.24
C LEU A 122 16.86 -2.90 -0.40
N VAL A 123 16.00 -2.01 -0.85
CA VAL A 123 14.59 -2.29 -1.14
C VAL A 123 14.32 -2.19 -2.62
N ALA A 124 13.41 -3.02 -3.11
CA ALA A 124 13.14 -3.11 -4.54
C ALA A 124 11.67 -3.40 -4.82
N PHE A 125 11.27 -3.09 -6.05
CA PHE A 125 10.03 -3.59 -6.63
C PHE A 125 10.26 -4.10 -8.05
N GLU A 126 9.40 -5.02 -8.47
CA GLU A 126 9.31 -5.54 -9.85
C GLU A 126 7.86 -5.58 -10.27
N ILE A 127 7.55 -5.10 -11.47
CA ILE A 127 6.20 -5.10 -12.05
C ILE A 127 6.26 -5.83 -13.37
N ASP A 128 5.43 -6.86 -13.54
CA ASP A 128 5.19 -7.54 -14.82
C ASP A 128 4.18 -6.72 -15.63
N LEU A 129 4.66 -5.99 -16.63
CA LEU A 129 3.81 -5.13 -17.47
C LEU A 129 2.78 -5.94 -18.28
N ASP A 130 3.12 -7.16 -18.66
CA ASP A 130 2.21 -8.02 -19.40
C ASP A 130 1.05 -8.55 -18.53
N ALA A 131 1.23 -8.49 -17.19
CA ALA A 131 0.20 -8.85 -16.21
C ALA A 131 -0.71 -7.67 -15.84
N VAL A 132 -0.31 -6.42 -16.16
CA VAL A 132 -1.12 -5.23 -15.89
C VAL A 132 -2.28 -5.18 -16.86
N PRO A 133 -3.54 -5.14 -16.39
CA PRO A 133 -4.68 -5.05 -17.29
C PRO A 133 -4.67 -3.71 -18.03
N GLU A 134 -4.90 -3.75 -19.33
CA GLU A 134 -5.04 -2.53 -20.12
C GLU A 134 -6.19 -1.67 -19.60
N PRO A 135 -5.97 -0.36 -19.45
CA PRO A 135 -7.04 0.56 -19.09
C PRO A 135 -8.16 0.49 -20.13
N LYS A 136 -9.39 0.44 -19.67
CA LYS A 136 -10.55 0.48 -20.60
C LYS A 136 -10.44 1.71 -21.50
N ALA A 137 -10.50 1.50 -22.79
CA ALA A 137 -10.51 2.59 -23.77
C ALA A 137 -11.62 3.59 -23.42
N ARG A 138 -11.26 4.85 -23.28
CA ARG A 138 -12.24 5.92 -23.12
C ARG A 138 -12.81 6.26 -24.50
N PRO A 139 -14.13 6.47 -24.61
CA PRO A 139 -14.76 6.81 -25.88
C PRO A 139 -14.28 8.15 -26.44
N THR A 140 -13.71 9.01 -25.60
CA THR A 140 -13.15 10.31 -26.00
C THR A 140 -11.82 10.55 -25.30
N ARG A 141 -10.95 11.39 -25.90
CA ARG A 141 -9.71 11.87 -25.26
C ARG A 141 -9.95 13.00 -24.25
N SER A 142 -11.16 13.55 -24.18
CA SER A 142 -11.51 14.60 -23.24
C SER A 142 -11.59 14.04 -21.81
N LYS A 143 -11.09 14.81 -20.84
CA LYS A 143 -11.32 14.53 -19.44
C LYS A 143 -12.80 14.76 -19.14
N GLY A 144 -13.40 13.93 -18.30
CA GLY A 144 -14.75 14.16 -17.77
C GLY A 144 -14.85 15.48 -17.01
N ALA A 145 -16.06 15.98 -16.80
CA ALA A 145 -16.26 17.13 -15.95
C ALA A 145 -15.70 16.87 -14.54
N LEU A 146 -15.11 17.89 -13.94
CA LEU A 146 -14.65 17.82 -12.56
C LEU A 146 -15.85 17.61 -11.64
N ALA A 147 -15.89 16.48 -10.95
CA ALA A 147 -16.89 16.20 -9.94
C ALA A 147 -16.36 16.67 -8.58
N VAL A 148 -16.76 17.85 -8.16
CA VAL A 148 -16.45 18.39 -6.83
C VAL A 148 -17.69 18.27 -5.97
N ALA A 149 -17.50 17.79 -4.73
CA ALA A 149 -18.60 17.80 -3.77
C ALA A 149 -18.82 19.22 -3.22
N ASP A 150 -20.06 19.69 -3.24
CA ASP A 150 -20.42 21.02 -2.74
C ASP A 150 -20.40 21.11 -1.20
N LEU A 151 -20.40 19.96 -0.53
CA LEU A 151 -20.45 19.86 0.93
C LEU A 151 -19.08 19.46 1.49
N LEU A 152 -18.71 20.06 2.62
CA LEU A 152 -17.47 19.72 3.32
C LEU A 152 -17.53 18.29 3.86
N PRO A 153 -16.45 17.52 3.70
CA PRO A 153 -16.34 16.18 4.28
C PRO A 153 -16.21 16.26 5.80
N VAL A 154 -16.68 15.23 6.47
CA VAL A 154 -16.51 15.02 7.91
C VAL A 154 -15.45 13.95 8.13
N ARG A 155 -14.44 14.22 8.95
CA ARG A 155 -13.43 13.26 9.33
C ARG A 155 -13.69 12.71 10.71
N ARG A 156 -13.48 11.41 10.89
CA ARG A 156 -13.60 10.69 12.15
C ARG A 156 -12.48 9.67 12.29
N ASP A 157 -11.90 9.65 13.48
CA ASP A 157 -10.84 8.70 13.82
C ASP A 157 -11.42 7.54 14.63
N PHE A 158 -10.93 6.35 14.32
CA PHE A 158 -11.26 5.13 15.04
C PHE A 158 -9.96 4.38 15.35
N ALA A 159 -9.81 3.92 16.58
CA ALA A 159 -8.72 3.03 16.95
C ALA A 159 -9.29 1.64 17.29
N PHE A 160 -8.89 0.61 16.56
CA PHE A 160 -9.38 -0.75 16.74
C PHE A 160 -8.29 -1.62 17.37
N VAL A 161 -8.61 -2.24 18.51
CA VAL A 161 -7.76 -3.27 19.11
C VAL A 161 -8.08 -4.60 18.47
N VAL A 162 -7.09 -5.20 17.81
CA VAL A 162 -7.20 -6.46 17.09
C VAL A 162 -6.04 -7.40 17.44
N GLU A 163 -6.16 -8.67 17.11
CA GLU A 163 -5.04 -9.61 17.18
C GLU A 163 -3.90 -9.21 16.26
N GLU A 164 -2.65 -9.50 16.63
CA GLU A 164 -1.46 -9.14 15.84
C GLU A 164 -1.50 -9.69 14.41
N ALA A 165 -2.08 -10.88 14.22
CA ALA A 165 -2.22 -11.52 12.91
C ALA A 165 -3.22 -10.84 11.97
N VAL A 166 -4.11 -9.97 12.48
CA VAL A 166 -5.11 -9.28 11.65
C VAL A 166 -4.42 -8.25 10.75
N GLU A 167 -4.60 -8.38 9.47
CA GLU A 167 -4.07 -7.43 8.49
C GLU A 167 -4.89 -6.15 8.46
N ALA A 168 -4.22 -4.99 8.33
CA ALA A 168 -4.87 -3.68 8.28
C ALA A 168 -5.87 -3.60 7.11
N ASP A 169 -5.60 -4.26 5.99
CA ASP A 169 -6.49 -4.33 4.83
C ASP A 169 -7.89 -4.86 5.18
N ARG A 170 -8.01 -5.81 6.12
CA ARG A 170 -9.31 -6.30 6.59
C ARG A 170 -10.11 -5.20 7.29
N ILE A 171 -9.44 -4.37 8.08
CA ILE A 171 -10.07 -3.22 8.76
C ILE A 171 -10.51 -2.19 7.72
N LEU A 172 -9.61 -1.82 6.79
CA LEU A 172 -9.90 -0.87 5.72
C LEU A 172 -11.09 -1.30 4.87
N LYS A 173 -11.11 -2.56 4.43
CA LYS A 173 -12.21 -3.13 3.64
C LYS A 173 -13.53 -3.16 4.41
N ALA A 174 -13.50 -3.56 5.68
CA ALA A 174 -14.70 -3.57 6.52
C ALA A 174 -15.25 -2.15 6.71
N THR A 175 -14.38 -1.17 6.96
CA THR A 175 -14.75 0.24 7.12
C THR A 175 -15.33 0.81 5.84
N ARG A 176 -14.68 0.64 4.68
CA ARG A 176 -15.18 1.12 3.38
C ARG A 176 -16.53 0.52 3.01
N ASN A 177 -16.77 -0.73 3.36
CA ASN A 177 -18.00 -1.43 3.05
C ASN A 177 -19.12 -1.19 4.06
N ALA A 178 -18.86 -0.55 5.20
CA ALA A 178 -19.86 -0.28 6.22
C ALA A 178 -20.95 0.69 5.72
N ASP A 179 -20.56 1.68 4.93
CA ASP A 179 -21.51 2.60 4.25
C ASP A 179 -20.86 3.16 2.97
N LYS A 180 -21.07 2.47 1.85
CA LYS A 180 -20.47 2.83 0.55
C LYS A 180 -20.92 4.16 -0.01
N ALA A 181 -22.04 4.71 0.47
CA ALA A 181 -22.55 5.98 -0.01
C ALA A 181 -21.88 7.17 0.70
N LEU A 182 -21.51 6.99 1.95
CA LEU A 182 -20.98 8.06 2.79
C LEU A 182 -19.48 7.96 3.03
N VAL A 183 -18.91 6.75 3.12
CA VAL A 183 -17.46 6.56 3.33
C VAL A 183 -16.73 6.81 2.01
N ALA A 184 -16.10 7.98 1.89
CA ALA A 184 -15.34 8.38 0.70
C ALA A 184 -13.91 7.87 0.73
N ASP A 185 -13.26 7.91 1.90
CA ASP A 185 -11.89 7.43 2.07
C ASP A 185 -11.65 6.87 3.47
N VAL A 186 -10.66 5.97 3.55
CA VAL A 186 -10.19 5.37 4.81
C VAL A 186 -8.69 5.19 4.73
N ALA A 187 -7.96 5.79 5.68
CA ALA A 187 -6.51 5.71 5.78
C ALA A 187 -6.07 5.21 7.16
N VAL A 188 -5.06 4.34 7.21
CA VAL A 188 -4.37 3.99 8.46
C VAL A 188 -3.35 5.09 8.73
N PHE A 189 -3.38 5.68 9.92
CA PHE A 189 -2.42 6.70 10.29
C PHE A 189 -1.53 6.30 11.48
N ASP A 190 -1.93 5.29 12.27
CA ASP A 190 -1.09 4.78 13.37
C ASP A 190 -1.31 3.29 13.62
N VAL A 191 -0.24 2.61 14.05
CA VAL A 191 -0.27 1.22 14.52
C VAL A 191 0.52 1.12 15.82
N PHE A 192 -0.19 1.07 16.92
CA PHE A 192 0.41 0.99 18.27
C PHE A 192 0.48 -0.46 18.76
N ARG A 193 1.64 -0.79 19.35
CA ARG A 193 1.90 -2.04 20.06
C ARG A 193 2.42 -1.73 21.45
N GLY A 194 1.80 -2.28 22.48
CA GLY A 194 2.25 -2.03 23.86
C GLY A 194 1.57 -2.96 24.84
N ALA A 195 2.20 -3.14 26.00
CA ALA A 195 1.73 -4.03 27.05
C ALA A 195 0.30 -3.74 27.51
N ALA A 196 -0.14 -2.48 27.42
CA ALA A 196 -1.50 -2.07 27.78
C ALA A 196 -2.62 -2.71 26.92
N LEU A 197 -2.29 -3.26 25.74
CA LEU A 197 -3.26 -3.91 24.86
C LEU A 197 -3.41 -5.42 25.13
N GLY A 198 -2.56 -5.98 26.00
CA GLY A 198 -2.41 -7.41 26.21
C GLY A 198 -1.46 -8.07 25.19
N GLU A 199 -1.12 -9.33 25.46
CA GLU A 199 -0.24 -10.10 24.59
C GLU A 199 -0.90 -10.35 23.22
N ASN A 200 -0.09 -10.34 22.16
CA ASN A 200 -0.50 -10.67 20.79
C ASN A 200 -1.58 -9.72 20.21
N ARG A 201 -1.64 -8.49 20.68
CA ARG A 201 -2.60 -7.47 20.22
C ARG A 201 -1.91 -6.21 19.72
N LYS A 202 -2.56 -5.56 18.77
CA LYS A 202 -2.21 -4.22 18.30
C LYS A 202 -3.44 -3.34 18.19
N SER A 203 -3.24 -2.02 18.30
CA SER A 203 -4.23 -1.02 18.00
C SER A 203 -3.93 -0.42 16.63
N VAL A 204 -4.90 -0.46 15.73
CA VAL A 204 -4.80 0.15 14.40
C VAL A 204 -5.72 1.36 14.37
N ALA A 205 -5.14 2.53 14.17
CA ALA A 205 -5.88 3.78 14.07
C ALA A 205 -6.15 4.13 12.60
N VAL A 206 -7.40 4.42 12.30
CA VAL A 206 -7.87 4.77 10.95
C VAL A 206 -8.62 6.09 10.97
N GLU A 207 -8.30 6.97 10.03
CA GLU A 207 -9.09 8.15 9.70
C GLU A 207 -10.11 7.76 8.63
N VAL A 208 -11.37 8.11 8.86
CA VAL A 208 -12.47 7.89 7.92
C VAL A 208 -13.00 9.23 7.45
N THR A 209 -12.98 9.45 6.16
CA THR A 209 -13.59 10.62 5.52
C THR A 209 -14.98 10.28 5.06
N LEU A 210 -15.97 10.94 5.65
CA LEU A 210 -17.38 10.84 5.26
C LEU A 210 -17.74 12.00 4.33
N GLN A 211 -18.24 11.70 3.13
CA GLN A 211 -18.67 12.69 2.17
C GLN A 211 -20.20 12.79 2.18
N PRO A 212 -20.78 13.88 2.71
CA PRO A 212 -22.21 14.10 2.69
C PRO A 212 -22.75 14.17 1.26
N GLN A 213 -23.98 13.68 1.07
CA GLN A 213 -24.67 13.72 -0.21
C GLN A 213 -25.96 14.52 -0.09
N GLY A 214 -26.02 15.66 -0.80
CA GLY A 214 -27.22 16.51 -0.89
C GLY A 214 -27.51 17.42 0.30
N LYS A 215 -27.08 17.07 1.53
CA LYS A 215 -27.18 17.93 2.73
C LYS A 215 -26.06 17.65 3.71
N THR A 216 -25.76 18.62 4.58
CA THR A 216 -24.83 18.45 5.69
C THR A 216 -25.30 17.38 6.65
N MET A 217 -24.39 16.54 7.14
CA MET A 217 -24.71 15.51 8.13
C MET A 217 -24.96 16.10 9.50
N THR A 218 -25.98 15.59 10.19
CA THR A 218 -26.21 15.85 11.61
C THR A 218 -25.33 14.93 12.46
N ASP A 219 -25.12 15.30 13.74
CA ASP A 219 -24.36 14.46 14.67
C ASP A 219 -24.96 13.06 14.82
N ALA A 220 -26.29 12.96 14.84
CA ALA A 220 -26.98 11.67 14.92
C ALA A 220 -26.73 10.78 13.68
N GLU A 221 -26.65 11.38 12.49
CA GLU A 221 -26.31 10.66 11.26
C GLU A 221 -24.84 10.19 11.26
N ILE A 222 -23.93 11.04 11.75
CA ILE A 222 -22.50 10.70 11.91
C ILE A 222 -22.34 9.54 12.90
N ASP A 223 -23.01 9.60 14.05
CA ASP A 223 -22.97 8.54 15.07
C ASP A 223 -23.56 7.22 14.55
N ALA A 224 -24.61 7.29 13.74
CA ALA A 224 -25.19 6.09 13.13
C ALA A 224 -24.19 5.41 12.17
N VAL A 225 -23.46 6.18 11.36
CA VAL A 225 -22.40 5.65 10.49
C VAL A 225 -21.25 5.11 11.31
N ALA A 226 -20.83 5.80 12.37
CA ALA A 226 -19.79 5.34 13.28
C ALA A 226 -20.13 3.97 13.89
N LYS A 227 -21.36 3.79 14.37
CA LYS A 227 -21.85 2.49 14.88
C LYS A 227 -21.80 1.39 13.81
N LYS A 228 -22.17 1.69 12.56
CA LYS A 228 -22.06 0.72 11.44
C LYS A 228 -20.60 0.31 11.20
N ILE A 229 -19.69 1.29 11.21
CA ILE A 229 -18.24 1.03 11.03
C ILE A 229 -17.71 0.12 12.13
N VAL A 230 -17.97 0.45 13.39
CA VAL A 230 -17.54 -0.34 14.53
C VAL A 230 -18.08 -1.78 14.44
N ALA A 231 -19.36 -1.94 14.15
CA ALA A 231 -19.97 -3.26 14.00
C ALA A 231 -19.39 -4.05 12.82
N ALA A 232 -19.12 -3.39 11.68
CA ALA A 232 -18.53 -4.04 10.51
C ALA A 232 -17.11 -4.51 10.78
N VAL A 233 -16.28 -3.69 11.43
CA VAL A 233 -14.90 -4.05 11.79
C VAL A 233 -14.89 -5.17 12.84
N ALA A 234 -15.73 -5.09 13.88
CA ALA A 234 -15.84 -6.15 14.88
C ALA A 234 -16.22 -7.50 14.24
N LYS A 235 -17.21 -7.49 13.34
CA LYS A 235 -17.63 -8.69 12.59
C LYS A 235 -16.51 -9.26 11.71
N ALA A 236 -15.74 -8.39 11.05
CA ALA A 236 -14.70 -8.81 10.11
C ALA A 236 -13.43 -9.31 10.79
N THR A 237 -13.08 -8.74 11.95
CA THR A 237 -11.75 -8.92 12.57
C THR A 237 -11.80 -9.52 13.98
N GLY A 238 -12.96 -9.57 14.61
CA GLY A 238 -13.09 -9.88 16.04
C GLY A 238 -12.58 -8.77 16.97
N GLY A 239 -12.18 -7.64 16.40
CA GLY A 239 -11.63 -6.52 17.15
C GLY A 239 -12.69 -5.65 17.83
N SER A 240 -12.23 -4.82 18.77
CA SER A 240 -13.07 -3.85 19.47
C SER A 240 -12.55 -2.42 19.30
N LEU A 241 -13.44 -1.45 19.38
CA LEU A 241 -13.04 -0.05 19.45
C LEU A 241 -12.25 0.18 20.75
N ARG A 242 -11.13 0.88 20.64
CA ARG A 242 -10.35 1.32 21.80
C ARG A 242 -11.07 2.50 22.45
N ALA A 243 -11.33 2.37 23.72
CA ALA A 243 -11.87 3.47 24.56
C ALA A 243 -10.81 4.54 24.82
#